data_6ac655be9803f59e0f2c3363ca0007c4
#
_entry.id   6ac655be9803f59e0f2c3363ca0007c4
#
_cell.length_a   1.000
_cell.length_b   1.000
_cell.length_c   1.000
_cell.angle_alpha   90.00
_cell.angle_beta   90.00
_cell.angle_gamma   90.00
#
_symmetry.space_group_name_H-M   'P 1'
#
loop_
_entity.id
_entity.type
_entity.pdbx_description
1 polymer ?
#
loop_
_entity_poly.entity_id
_entity_poly.type
_entity_poly.pdbx_seq_one_letter_code
_entity_poly.pdbx_strand_id
1 'polypeptide(L)'
;MRIITGSARGTRLKSPAGDGTRPTADRTREALFSMLGSRVVDARVLDLFAGTGALALEALSRGAASAVLVDRTTHAILAENAARTKLAGCAEIRRGDVYAVAAELAREGRTFDLIFADPPYAHGDNARVLEAAARGALLAAGGLLVLEQGAGEEIVPQAGALRLMRERRYGAARICFYAEEEQG
;
A
#
# COMPACT_ATOMS: atom_id res chain seq x y z
N MET A 1 -10.23 13.19 3.00
CA MET A 1 -9.90 12.07 2.09
C MET A 1 -11.16 11.27 1.77
N ARG A 2 -11.30 10.73 0.57
CA ARG A 2 -12.46 9.94 0.13
C ARG A 2 -12.03 8.85 -0.84
N ILE A 3 -12.86 7.82 -1.00
CA ILE A 3 -12.71 6.83 -2.06
C ILE A 3 -13.05 7.48 -3.40
N ILE A 4 -12.19 7.29 -4.40
CA ILE A 4 -12.27 7.99 -5.70
C ILE A 4 -13.14 7.23 -6.69
N THR A 5 -12.99 5.90 -6.75
CA THR A 5 -13.63 5.06 -7.79
C THR A 5 -14.14 3.74 -7.19
N GLY A 6 -14.99 3.02 -7.94
CA GLY A 6 -15.45 1.68 -7.60
C GLY A 6 -16.70 1.66 -6.73
N SER A 7 -16.94 0.53 -6.06
CA SER A 7 -18.17 0.24 -5.32
C SER A 7 -18.43 1.17 -4.13
N ALA A 8 -17.36 1.71 -3.52
CA ALA A 8 -17.43 2.63 -2.38
C ALA A 8 -17.17 4.10 -2.76
N ARG A 9 -17.21 4.44 -4.06
CA ARG A 9 -16.92 5.79 -4.57
C ARG A 9 -17.64 6.88 -3.76
N GLY A 10 -16.92 7.95 -3.43
CA GLY A 10 -17.43 9.13 -2.72
C GLY A 10 -17.49 8.98 -1.19
N THR A 11 -17.31 7.77 -0.65
CA THR A 11 -17.30 7.56 0.80
C THR A 11 -16.16 8.31 1.44
N ARG A 12 -16.46 9.18 2.41
CA ARG A 12 -15.46 9.92 3.18
C ARG A 12 -14.81 9.00 4.22
N LEU A 13 -13.49 8.98 4.22
CA LEU A 13 -12.70 8.28 5.22
C LEU A 13 -12.45 9.18 6.42
N LYS A 14 -12.52 8.61 7.62
CA LYS A 14 -12.11 9.24 8.86
C LYS A 14 -10.58 9.32 8.90
N SER A 15 -10.06 10.45 9.33
CA SER A 15 -8.62 10.67 9.55
C SER A 15 -8.37 10.96 11.02
N PRO A 16 -7.15 10.72 11.52
CA PRO A 16 -6.74 11.20 12.83
C PRO A 16 -6.96 12.72 12.96
N ALA A 17 -7.18 13.19 14.18
CA ALA A 17 -7.31 14.61 14.44
C ALA A 17 -6.01 15.36 14.05
N GLY A 18 -6.13 16.37 13.20
CA GLY A 18 -4.98 17.14 12.71
C GLY A 18 -4.46 16.78 11.32
N ASP A 19 -4.83 15.62 10.77
CA ASP A 19 -4.50 15.25 9.39
C ASP A 19 -5.50 15.90 8.42
N GLY A 20 -5.16 17.10 7.98
CA GLY A 20 -5.87 17.76 6.89
C GLY A 20 -5.67 17.01 5.56
N THR A 21 -6.76 16.67 4.90
CA THR A 21 -6.71 16.06 3.56
C THR A 21 -6.09 17.04 2.57
N ARG A 22 -4.94 16.69 1.99
CA ARG A 22 -4.30 17.47 0.94
C ARG A 22 -4.93 17.09 -0.42
N PRO A 23 -5.44 18.04 -1.22
CA PRO A 23 -5.95 17.76 -2.57
C PRO A 23 -4.93 17.07 -3.46
N THR A 24 -3.64 17.28 -3.20
CA THR A 24 -2.53 16.62 -3.89
C THR A 24 -2.53 15.11 -3.66
N ALA A 25 -2.83 14.64 -2.44
CA ALA A 25 -2.88 13.22 -2.12
C ALA A 25 -3.97 12.46 -2.91
N ASP A 26 -5.14 13.06 -3.10
CA ASP A 26 -6.21 12.45 -3.89
C ASP A 26 -5.82 12.32 -5.38
N ARG A 27 -5.16 13.33 -5.96
CA ARG A 27 -4.65 13.30 -7.34
C ARG A 27 -3.54 12.27 -7.53
N THR A 28 -2.61 12.19 -6.60
CA THR A 28 -1.52 11.21 -6.62
C THR A 28 -2.08 9.80 -6.56
N ARG A 29 -3.06 9.55 -5.69
CA ARG A 29 -3.73 8.25 -5.59
C ARG A 29 -4.50 7.90 -6.86
N GLU A 30 -5.23 8.84 -7.46
CA GLU A 30 -5.91 8.64 -8.75
C GLU A 30 -4.92 8.26 -9.86
N ALA A 31 -3.80 8.98 -9.96
CA ALA A 31 -2.75 8.69 -10.93
C ALA A 31 -2.11 7.32 -10.69
N LEU A 32 -1.85 6.94 -9.42
CA LEU A 32 -1.34 5.63 -9.05
C LEU A 32 -2.28 4.51 -9.54
N PHE A 33 -3.56 4.58 -9.21
CA PHE A 33 -4.52 3.56 -9.63
C PHE A 33 -4.77 3.54 -11.15
N SER A 34 -4.62 4.67 -11.84
CA SER A 34 -4.62 4.70 -13.31
C SER A 34 -3.43 3.94 -13.90
N MET A 35 -2.24 4.02 -13.27
CA MET A 35 -1.06 3.26 -13.71
C MET A 35 -1.16 1.76 -13.39
N LEU A 36 -1.80 1.40 -12.28
CA LEU A 36 -2.04 0.00 -11.92
C LEU A 36 -3.07 -0.67 -12.86
N GLY A 37 -4.06 0.07 -13.32
CA GLY A 37 -5.06 -0.40 -14.29
C GLY A 37 -5.78 -1.67 -13.82
N SER A 38 -5.81 -2.68 -14.69
CA SER A 38 -6.46 -3.97 -14.43
C SER A 38 -5.76 -4.85 -13.39
N ARG A 39 -4.51 -4.54 -13.03
CA ARG A 39 -3.77 -5.29 -11.99
C ARG A 39 -4.43 -5.24 -10.60
N VAL A 40 -5.38 -4.32 -10.40
CA VAL A 40 -6.11 -4.17 -9.14
C VAL A 40 -7.25 -5.18 -9.02
N VAL A 41 -7.86 -5.58 -10.14
CA VAL A 41 -9.00 -6.50 -10.15
C VAL A 41 -8.53 -7.88 -9.67
N ASP A 42 -9.28 -8.45 -8.73
CA ASP A 42 -9.01 -9.75 -8.10
C ASP A 42 -7.66 -9.84 -7.34
N ALA A 43 -6.95 -8.71 -7.18
CA ALA A 43 -5.67 -8.69 -6.50
C ALA A 43 -5.80 -8.94 -4.98
N ARG A 44 -4.85 -9.68 -4.42
CA ARG A 44 -4.58 -9.75 -2.99
C ARG A 44 -3.64 -8.60 -2.64
N VAL A 45 -4.09 -7.71 -1.76
CA VAL A 45 -3.41 -6.47 -1.43
C VAL A 45 -2.82 -6.52 -0.02
N LEU A 46 -1.59 -6.01 0.15
CA LEU A 46 -0.99 -5.72 1.44
C LEU A 46 -0.71 -4.21 1.50
N ASP A 47 -1.22 -3.55 2.53
CA ASP A 47 -0.97 -2.13 2.79
C ASP A 47 -0.16 -2.00 4.08
N LEU A 48 1.13 -1.78 3.91
CA LEU A 48 2.07 -1.52 4.99
C LEU A 48 2.04 -0.02 5.31
N PHE A 49 1.86 0.35 6.55
CA PHE A 49 1.63 1.73 7.00
C PHE A 49 0.26 2.29 6.56
N ALA A 50 -0.78 1.49 6.70
CA ALA A 50 -2.09 1.76 6.10
C ALA A 50 -2.77 3.08 6.55
N GLY A 51 -2.43 3.62 7.70
CA GLY A 51 -2.95 4.90 8.19
C GLY A 51 -4.48 4.95 8.23
N THR A 52 -5.10 5.64 7.28
CA THR A 52 -6.56 5.68 7.15
C THR A 52 -7.14 4.53 6.32
N GLY A 53 -6.29 3.71 5.72
CA GLY A 53 -6.65 2.65 4.79
C GLY A 53 -6.95 3.13 3.36
N ALA A 54 -6.54 4.34 3.01
CA ALA A 54 -6.94 4.97 1.75
C ALA A 54 -6.50 4.18 0.51
N LEU A 55 -5.31 3.58 0.50
CA LEU A 55 -4.82 2.79 -0.63
C LEU A 55 -5.52 1.43 -0.72
N ALA A 56 -5.54 0.69 0.38
CA ALA A 56 -6.16 -0.63 0.41
C ALA A 56 -7.68 -0.57 0.16
N LEU A 57 -8.40 0.37 0.79
CA LEU A 57 -9.84 0.52 0.58
C LEU A 57 -10.18 1.03 -0.82
N GLU A 58 -9.33 1.86 -1.43
CA GLU A 58 -9.46 2.23 -2.85
C GLU A 58 -9.27 1.00 -3.75
N ALA A 59 -8.26 0.15 -3.48
CA ALA A 59 -8.04 -1.09 -4.21
C ALA A 59 -9.25 -2.03 -4.11
N LEU A 60 -9.75 -2.27 -2.89
CA LEU A 60 -10.96 -3.08 -2.67
C LEU A 60 -12.18 -2.50 -3.38
N SER A 61 -12.36 -1.18 -3.34
CA SER A 61 -13.45 -0.50 -4.05
C SER A 61 -13.38 -0.68 -5.57
N ARG A 62 -12.19 -0.86 -6.11
CA ARG A 62 -11.92 -1.09 -7.54
C ARG A 62 -11.94 -2.57 -7.94
N GLY A 63 -12.23 -3.48 -7.01
CA GLY A 63 -12.41 -4.89 -7.28
C GLY A 63 -11.26 -5.79 -6.86
N ALA A 64 -10.35 -5.35 -5.98
CA ALA A 64 -9.39 -6.25 -5.36
C ALA A 64 -10.14 -7.31 -4.53
N ALA A 65 -9.61 -8.54 -4.51
CA ALA A 65 -10.26 -9.67 -3.85
C ALA A 65 -10.19 -9.56 -2.32
N SER A 66 -9.05 -9.12 -1.80
CA SER A 66 -8.83 -8.97 -0.36
C SER A 66 -7.71 -7.97 -0.08
N ALA A 67 -7.70 -7.43 1.13
CA ALA A 67 -6.61 -6.59 1.59
C ALA A 67 -6.24 -6.89 3.04
N VAL A 68 -4.94 -6.90 3.34
CA VAL A 68 -4.40 -6.85 4.70
C VAL A 68 -3.88 -5.43 4.93
N LEU A 69 -4.40 -4.78 5.96
CA LEU A 69 -4.05 -3.41 6.35
C LEU A 69 -3.26 -3.45 7.65
N VAL A 70 -2.03 -2.99 7.61
CA VAL A 70 -1.14 -3.02 8.76
C VAL A 70 -0.89 -1.61 9.27
N ASP A 71 -1.21 -1.36 10.52
CA ASP A 71 -0.86 -0.10 11.19
C ASP A 71 -0.71 -0.30 12.70
N ARG A 72 0.19 0.46 13.28
CA ARG A 72 0.50 0.39 14.71
C ARG A 72 -0.52 1.12 15.56
N THR A 73 -1.04 2.25 15.08
CA THR A 73 -1.79 3.22 15.88
C THR A 73 -3.22 3.46 15.40
N THR A 74 -3.49 3.29 14.11
CA THR A 74 -4.78 3.70 13.50
C THR A 74 -5.78 2.56 13.34
N HIS A 75 -5.56 1.39 13.94
CA HIS A 75 -6.40 0.20 13.76
C HIS A 75 -7.91 0.45 13.97
N ALA A 76 -8.29 1.31 14.94
CA ALA A 76 -9.69 1.66 15.17
C ALA A 76 -10.28 2.49 14.02
N ILE A 77 -9.47 3.40 13.46
CA ILE A 77 -9.84 4.22 12.29
C ILE A 77 -9.98 3.32 11.06
N LEU A 78 -9.05 2.37 10.87
CA LEU A 78 -9.11 1.39 9.79
C LEU A 78 -10.40 0.57 9.85
N ALA A 79 -10.76 0.04 11.02
CA ALA A 79 -12.00 -0.72 11.20
C ALA A 79 -13.25 0.13 10.90
N GLU A 80 -13.29 1.36 11.38
CA GLU A 80 -14.38 2.28 11.10
C GLU A 80 -14.47 2.59 9.60
N ASN A 81 -13.35 2.85 8.93
CA ASN A 81 -13.34 3.15 7.49
C ASN A 81 -13.70 1.93 6.64
N ALA A 82 -13.26 0.73 7.00
CA ALA A 82 -13.67 -0.50 6.34
C ALA A 82 -15.19 -0.75 6.46
N ALA A 83 -15.76 -0.47 7.64
CA ALA A 83 -17.21 -0.54 7.85
C ALA A 83 -17.98 0.53 7.04
N ARG A 84 -17.50 1.79 7.05
CA ARG A 84 -18.12 2.91 6.31
C ARG A 84 -18.14 2.67 4.81
N THR A 85 -17.11 2.06 4.26
CA THR A 85 -17.00 1.70 2.84
C THR A 85 -17.75 0.42 2.50
N LYS A 86 -18.27 -0.32 3.51
CA LYS A 86 -18.90 -1.64 3.38
C LYS A 86 -17.95 -2.71 2.83
N LEU A 87 -16.65 -2.54 3.04
CA LEU A 87 -15.58 -3.43 2.57
C LEU A 87 -14.94 -4.26 3.69
N ALA A 88 -15.50 -4.20 4.92
CA ALA A 88 -14.96 -4.91 6.08
C ALA A 88 -14.84 -6.42 5.88
N GLY A 89 -15.71 -7.04 5.06
CA GLY A 89 -15.64 -8.48 4.77
C GLY A 89 -14.43 -8.91 3.93
N CYS A 90 -13.77 -7.95 3.24
CA CYS A 90 -12.60 -8.20 2.41
C CYS A 90 -11.33 -7.52 2.97
N ALA A 91 -11.43 -6.87 4.13
CA ALA A 91 -10.35 -6.12 4.77
C ALA A 91 -9.94 -6.78 6.08
N GLU A 92 -8.73 -7.33 6.14
CA GLU A 92 -8.12 -7.86 7.35
C GLU A 92 -7.22 -6.78 7.98
N ILE A 93 -7.49 -6.38 9.22
CA ILE A 93 -6.73 -5.36 9.91
C ILE A 93 -5.77 -6.01 10.91
N ARG A 94 -4.48 -5.80 10.73
CA ARG A 94 -3.40 -6.26 11.61
C ARG A 94 -2.82 -5.07 12.37
N ARG A 95 -3.00 -5.06 13.69
CA ARG A 95 -2.37 -4.07 14.57
C ARG A 95 -0.99 -4.53 14.96
N GLY A 96 0.04 -3.76 14.63
CA GLY A 96 1.40 -4.10 15.06
C GLY A 96 2.47 -3.27 14.39
N ASP A 97 3.70 -3.59 14.73
CA ASP A 97 4.87 -3.12 14.00
C ASP A 97 4.86 -3.75 12.61
N VAL A 98 5.04 -2.93 11.59
CA VAL A 98 4.95 -3.34 10.18
C VAL A 98 5.91 -4.48 9.85
N TYR A 99 7.12 -4.42 10.37
CA TYR A 99 8.16 -5.42 10.10
C TYR A 99 7.87 -6.76 10.80
N ALA A 100 7.35 -6.68 12.02
CA ALA A 100 6.92 -7.88 12.76
C ALA A 100 5.76 -8.57 12.06
N VAL A 101 4.73 -7.79 11.65
CA VAL A 101 3.57 -8.33 10.92
C VAL A 101 3.98 -8.87 9.55
N ALA A 102 4.88 -8.21 8.82
CA ALA A 102 5.41 -8.71 7.56
C ALA A 102 6.10 -10.08 7.73
N ALA A 103 6.89 -10.25 8.80
CA ALA A 103 7.52 -11.52 9.12
C ALA A 103 6.50 -12.61 9.53
N GLU A 104 5.40 -12.24 10.19
CA GLU A 104 4.30 -13.15 10.50
C GLU A 104 3.59 -13.64 9.22
N LEU A 105 3.23 -12.71 8.34
CA LEU A 105 2.61 -13.03 7.05
C LEU A 105 3.50 -13.95 6.19
N ALA A 106 4.82 -13.71 6.20
CA ALA A 106 5.78 -14.58 5.53
C ALA A 106 5.78 -16.01 6.11
N ARG A 107 5.76 -16.15 7.45
CA ARG A 107 5.66 -17.46 8.12
C ARG A 107 4.33 -18.16 7.86
N GLU A 108 3.25 -17.40 7.64
CA GLU A 108 1.95 -17.90 7.21
C GLU A 108 1.93 -18.33 5.73
N GLY A 109 3.02 -18.11 4.98
CA GLY A 109 3.10 -18.40 3.54
C GLY A 109 2.23 -17.48 2.69
N ARG A 110 1.88 -16.30 3.19
CA ARG A 110 1.02 -15.34 2.50
C ARG A 110 1.80 -14.60 1.41
N THR A 111 1.20 -14.49 0.22
CA THR A 111 1.73 -13.69 -0.89
C THR A 111 0.67 -12.73 -1.41
N PHE A 112 1.12 -11.61 -1.97
CA PHE A 112 0.27 -10.51 -2.40
C PHE A 112 0.61 -10.09 -3.84
N ASP A 113 -0.41 -9.76 -4.60
CA ASP A 113 -0.27 -9.30 -5.99
C ASP A 113 0.09 -7.82 -6.04
N LEU A 114 -0.37 -7.05 -5.03
CA LEU A 114 -0.01 -5.65 -4.83
C LEU A 114 0.40 -5.41 -3.37
N ILE A 115 1.56 -4.79 -3.16
CA ILE A 115 2.01 -4.31 -1.86
C ILE A 115 2.12 -2.80 -1.92
N PHE A 116 1.41 -2.09 -1.07
CA PHE A 116 1.57 -0.64 -0.86
C PHE A 116 2.41 -0.39 0.39
N ALA A 117 3.29 0.60 0.33
CA ALA A 117 4.04 1.09 1.46
C ALA A 117 4.21 2.61 1.36
N ASP A 118 3.76 3.32 2.40
CA ASP A 118 3.94 4.75 2.59
C ASP A 118 4.54 4.99 3.99
N PRO A 119 5.83 4.63 4.17
CA PRO A 119 6.49 4.77 5.47
C PRO A 119 6.59 6.25 5.87
N PRO A 120 6.57 6.58 7.17
CA PRO A 120 6.85 7.94 7.62
C PRO A 120 8.23 8.36 7.10
N TYR A 121 8.35 9.61 6.64
CA TYR A 121 9.57 10.18 6.06
C TYR A 121 10.73 10.21 7.08
N ALA A 122 11.29 9.04 7.39
CA ALA A 122 12.46 8.87 8.22
C ALA A 122 13.56 8.19 7.39
N HIS A 123 14.78 8.71 7.49
CA HIS A 123 15.92 8.19 6.75
C HIS A 123 16.10 6.67 6.96
N GLY A 124 16.07 5.91 5.88
CA GLY A 124 16.36 4.46 5.86
C GLY A 124 15.15 3.53 5.91
N ASP A 125 13.94 4.01 6.16
CA ASP A 125 12.75 3.15 6.19
C ASP A 125 12.43 2.55 4.81
N ASN A 126 12.71 3.24 3.73
CA ASN A 126 12.48 2.76 2.36
C ASN A 126 13.27 1.47 2.07
N ALA A 127 14.57 1.45 2.38
CA ALA A 127 15.41 0.26 2.20
C ALA A 127 14.92 -0.90 3.08
N ARG A 128 14.57 -0.61 4.33
CA ARG A 128 14.09 -1.60 5.29
C ARG A 128 12.75 -2.22 4.88
N VAL A 129 11.83 -1.44 4.32
CA VAL A 129 10.55 -1.93 3.77
C VAL A 129 10.80 -2.89 2.62
N LEU A 130 11.64 -2.49 1.66
CA LEU A 130 11.96 -3.32 0.51
C LEU A 130 12.66 -4.62 0.92
N GLU A 131 13.61 -4.54 1.87
CA GLU A 131 14.26 -5.72 2.43
C GLU A 131 13.28 -6.66 3.14
N ALA A 132 12.34 -6.13 3.93
CA ALA A 132 11.35 -6.93 4.62
C ALA A 132 10.43 -7.66 3.64
N ALA A 133 9.98 -6.99 2.58
CA ALA A 133 9.15 -7.58 1.53
C ALA A 133 9.92 -8.66 0.75
N ALA A 134 11.18 -8.39 0.38
CA ALA A 134 12.03 -9.33 -0.36
C ALA A 134 12.37 -10.57 0.47
N ARG A 135 12.80 -10.39 1.73
CA ARG A 135 13.14 -11.52 2.63
C ARG A 135 11.94 -12.40 2.94
N GLY A 136 10.77 -11.80 3.06
CA GLY A 136 9.53 -12.50 3.36
C GLY A 136 8.91 -13.20 2.16
N ALA A 137 9.46 -13.02 0.94
CA ALA A 137 8.84 -13.46 -0.31
C ALA A 137 7.33 -13.10 -0.34
N LEU A 138 7.02 -11.88 0.11
CA LEU A 138 5.62 -11.43 0.25
C LEU A 138 4.99 -11.07 -1.09
N LEU A 139 5.79 -10.80 -2.12
CA LEU A 139 5.29 -10.48 -3.44
C LEU A 139 5.02 -11.77 -4.22
N ALA A 140 3.83 -11.87 -4.79
CA ALA A 140 3.48 -12.98 -5.67
C ALA A 140 4.21 -12.85 -7.01
N ALA A 141 4.37 -13.95 -7.75
CA ALA A 141 4.94 -13.91 -9.09
C ALA A 141 4.18 -12.93 -9.99
N GLY A 142 4.89 -12.00 -10.64
CA GLY A 142 4.30 -10.93 -11.44
C GLY A 142 3.65 -9.80 -10.64
N GLY A 143 3.73 -9.84 -9.31
CA GLY A 143 3.21 -8.80 -8.41
C GLY A 143 4.01 -7.49 -8.47
N LEU A 144 3.45 -6.44 -7.87
CA LEU A 144 4.08 -5.13 -7.76
C LEU A 144 4.11 -4.64 -6.31
N LEU A 145 5.26 -4.16 -5.88
CA LEU A 145 5.38 -3.34 -4.67
C LEU A 145 5.44 -1.87 -5.07
N VAL A 146 4.57 -1.07 -4.48
CA VAL A 146 4.47 0.38 -4.68
C VAL A 146 4.92 1.07 -3.41
N LEU A 147 6.04 1.78 -3.50
CA LEU A 147 6.60 2.56 -2.40
C LEU A 147 6.40 4.05 -2.67
N GLU A 148 5.74 4.75 -1.75
CA GLU A 148 5.72 6.21 -1.72
C GLU A 148 6.86 6.71 -0.84
N GLN A 149 7.63 7.68 -1.34
CA GLN A 149 8.74 8.31 -0.63
C GLN A 149 8.83 9.79 -0.97
N GLY A 150 9.58 10.55 -0.18
CA GLY A 150 9.90 11.94 -0.48
C GLY A 150 10.67 12.07 -1.81
N ALA A 151 10.33 13.08 -2.63
CA ALA A 151 10.97 13.27 -3.93
C ALA A 151 12.48 13.58 -3.84
N GLY A 152 12.95 14.04 -2.68
CA GLY A 152 14.37 14.30 -2.38
C GLY A 152 15.11 13.10 -1.75
N GLU A 153 14.41 12.03 -1.39
CA GLU A 153 15.04 10.85 -0.80
C GLU A 153 15.79 10.03 -1.85
N GLU A 154 16.82 9.34 -1.41
CA GLU A 154 17.58 8.43 -2.28
C GLU A 154 16.72 7.24 -2.70
N ILE A 155 16.85 6.85 -3.96
CA ILE A 155 16.17 5.68 -4.50
C ILE A 155 17.02 4.44 -4.21
N VAL A 156 16.39 3.43 -3.67
CA VAL A 156 16.99 2.10 -3.55
C VAL A 156 16.74 1.35 -4.87
N PRO A 157 17.76 1.11 -5.71
CA PRO A 157 17.55 0.51 -7.02
C PRO A 157 17.17 -0.96 -6.95
N GLN A 158 17.57 -1.64 -5.87
CA GLN A 158 17.39 -3.07 -5.69
C GLN A 158 17.41 -3.45 -4.20
N ALA A 159 16.56 -4.42 -3.80
CA ALA A 159 16.61 -5.07 -2.51
C ALA A 159 16.26 -6.56 -2.69
N GLY A 160 17.24 -7.46 -2.50
CA GLY A 160 17.07 -8.87 -2.80
C GLY A 160 16.71 -9.10 -4.26
N ALA A 161 15.62 -9.80 -4.52
CA ALA A 161 15.08 -10.03 -5.87
C ALA A 161 14.27 -8.83 -6.41
N LEU A 162 13.86 -7.90 -5.54
CA LEU A 162 13.09 -6.73 -5.95
C LEU A 162 13.96 -5.71 -6.67
N ARG A 163 13.53 -5.29 -7.85
CA ARG A 163 14.19 -4.24 -8.65
C ARG A 163 13.23 -3.11 -8.93
N LEU A 164 13.76 -1.88 -8.97
CA LEU A 164 13.03 -0.70 -9.40
C LEU A 164 12.71 -0.81 -10.90
N MET A 165 11.42 -0.90 -11.21
CA MET A 165 10.93 -0.98 -12.60
C MET A 165 10.56 0.38 -13.15
N ARG A 166 10.06 1.27 -12.29
CA ARG A 166 9.53 2.58 -12.70
C ARG A 166 9.45 3.52 -11.52
N GLU A 167 9.63 4.81 -11.77
CA GLU A 167 9.30 5.88 -10.82
C GLU A 167 8.45 6.97 -11.45
N ARG A 168 7.71 7.71 -10.62
CA ARG A 168 6.97 8.92 -11.00
C ARG A 168 6.97 9.92 -9.86
N ARG A 169 7.21 11.19 -10.18
CA ARG A 169 7.18 12.31 -9.22
C ARG A 169 5.83 13.02 -9.25
N TYR A 170 5.32 13.34 -8.08
CA TYR A 170 4.10 14.11 -7.86
C TYR A 170 4.35 15.16 -6.78
N GLY A 171 4.81 16.35 -7.21
CA GLY A 171 5.22 17.41 -6.28
C GLY A 171 6.36 16.96 -5.36
N ALA A 172 6.12 16.95 -4.06
CA ALA A 172 7.08 16.53 -3.04
C ALA A 172 7.12 15.00 -2.81
N ALA A 173 6.22 14.23 -3.43
CA ALA A 173 6.18 12.79 -3.35
C ALA A 173 6.75 12.13 -4.60
N ARG A 174 7.27 10.93 -4.43
CA ARG A 174 7.71 10.03 -5.50
C ARG A 174 7.09 8.66 -5.26
N ILE A 175 6.53 8.08 -6.32
CA ILE A 175 6.01 6.70 -6.32
C ILE A 175 7.01 5.83 -7.08
N CYS A 176 7.51 4.80 -6.43
CA CYS A 176 8.43 3.83 -6.97
C CYS A 176 7.74 2.47 -7.08
N PHE A 177 7.87 1.82 -8.23
CA PHE A 177 7.31 0.49 -8.51
C PHE A 177 8.44 -0.52 -8.57
N TYR A 178 8.33 -1.56 -7.74
CA TYR A 178 9.28 -2.66 -7.68
C TYR A 178 8.58 -3.96 -8.07
N ALA A 179 9.32 -4.82 -8.75
CA ALA A 179 8.90 -6.19 -9.06
C ALA A 179 10.09 -7.13 -8.93
N GLU A 180 9.84 -8.42 -8.84
CA GLU A 180 10.87 -9.42 -9.00
C GLU A 180 11.20 -9.57 -10.49
N GLU A 181 12.48 -9.73 -10.81
CA GLU A 181 12.91 -10.02 -12.18
C GLU A 181 12.42 -11.42 -12.56
N GLU A 182 11.63 -11.52 -13.64
CA GLU A 182 11.26 -12.83 -14.19
C GLU A 182 12.54 -13.55 -14.59
N GLN A 183 12.82 -14.66 -13.94
CA GLN A 183 13.87 -15.56 -14.40
C GLN A 183 13.41 -16.17 -15.72
N GLY A 184 13.96 -15.66 -16.81
CA GLY A 184 13.72 -16.16 -18.18
C GLY A 184 14.26 -17.57 -18.39
#